data_3838f8879530c32f6e15e3ecd78e1a60
#
_entry.id   3838f8879530c32f6e15e3ecd78e1a60
#
_cell.length_a   1.000
_cell.length_b   1.000
_cell.length_c   1.000
_cell.angle_alpha   90.00
_cell.angle_beta   90.00
_cell.angle_gamma   90.00
#
_symmetry.space_group_name_H-M   'P 1'
#
loop_
_entity.id
_entity.type
_entity.pdbx_description
1 polymer ?
#
loop_
_entity_poly.entity_id
_entity_poly.type
_entity_poly.pdbx_seq_one_letter_code
_entity_poly.pdbx_strand_id
1 'polypeptide(L)'
;MFVNSFDTVRHFWVTNQSALISRPQLHTFHTVVSSSQGFTIGTSPWDESCKQRRKAAATALNRPAVQSYMPLIDLESNVSIKELLYDSKGGEIDLDPRAYWQRYALNTSLTLNYGYRIDGNKEDTLLQEITDVERGVSNFRSTSNNWQDYVPLLRLLPSQSNEARSFRDRRDVYMDRLLKGLRERIANGTDKPCITGNILKDSEAKLNEGNLYPHSSLNTLTDI
;
A
#
# COMPACT_ATOMS: atom_id res chain seq x y z
N MET A 1 -23.23 -11.72 11.64
CA MET A 1 -22.95 -11.74 13.10
C MET A 1 -22.22 -10.45 13.44
N PHE A 2 -22.69 -9.69 14.43
CA PHE A 2 -22.04 -8.48 14.91
C PHE A 2 -21.33 -8.79 16.22
N VAL A 3 -20.07 -8.40 16.35
CA VAL A 3 -19.22 -8.61 17.52
C VAL A 3 -18.85 -7.23 18.07
N ASN A 4 -19.44 -6.85 19.20
CA ASN A 4 -19.34 -5.49 19.76
C ASN A 4 -18.87 -5.45 21.23
N SER A 5 -18.42 -6.58 21.80
CA SER A 5 -17.85 -6.60 23.14
C SER A 5 -16.39 -7.05 23.12
N PHE A 6 -15.59 -6.52 24.05
CA PHE A 6 -14.18 -6.89 24.20
C PHE A 6 -13.96 -8.38 24.38
N ASP A 7 -14.76 -9.01 25.26
CA ASP A 7 -14.60 -10.45 25.54
C ASP A 7 -14.92 -11.32 24.33
N THR A 8 -15.96 -10.96 23.56
CA THR A 8 -16.32 -11.67 22.34
C THR A 8 -15.23 -11.47 21.27
N VAL A 9 -14.70 -10.26 21.11
CA VAL A 9 -13.57 -9.99 20.20
C VAL A 9 -12.36 -10.82 20.60
N ARG A 10 -11.98 -10.82 21.89
CA ARG A 10 -10.87 -11.58 22.41
C ARG A 10 -11.07 -13.08 22.19
N HIS A 11 -12.26 -13.62 22.44
CA HIS A 11 -12.58 -15.02 22.19
C HIS A 11 -12.36 -15.41 20.72
N PHE A 12 -12.87 -14.64 19.77
CA PHE A 12 -12.72 -14.97 18.36
C PHE A 12 -11.32 -14.68 17.82
N TRP A 13 -10.74 -13.51 18.04
CA TRP A 13 -9.51 -13.09 17.38
C TRP A 13 -8.22 -13.40 18.14
N VAL A 14 -8.30 -13.70 19.42
CA VAL A 14 -7.14 -14.12 20.22
C VAL A 14 -7.20 -15.61 20.51
N THR A 15 -8.27 -16.09 21.17
CA THR A 15 -8.37 -17.49 21.61
C THR A 15 -8.53 -18.45 20.42
N ASN A 16 -9.35 -18.09 19.43
CA ASN A 16 -9.63 -18.88 18.23
C ASN A 16 -8.96 -18.31 16.97
N GLN A 17 -7.82 -17.69 17.10
CA GLN A 17 -7.09 -17.02 16.02
C GLN A 17 -6.87 -17.93 14.80
N SER A 18 -6.55 -19.20 15.00
CA SER A 18 -6.30 -20.15 13.92
C SER A 18 -7.46 -20.31 12.94
N ALA A 19 -8.69 -20.15 13.42
CA ALA A 19 -9.89 -20.25 12.59
C ALA A 19 -10.16 -18.97 11.75
N LEU A 20 -9.62 -17.81 12.15
CA LEU A 20 -9.95 -16.50 11.59
C LEU A 20 -8.75 -15.77 10.97
N ILE A 21 -7.55 -16.34 11.05
CA ILE A 21 -6.31 -15.66 10.64
C ILE A 21 -6.20 -15.50 9.12
N SER A 22 -6.80 -16.41 8.36
CA SER A 22 -6.72 -16.41 6.89
C SER A 22 -7.64 -15.34 6.27
N ARG A 23 -7.38 -15.00 5.02
CA ARG A 23 -8.20 -14.10 4.21
C ARG A 23 -8.82 -14.87 3.04
N PRO A 24 -10.05 -14.55 2.64
CA PRO A 24 -10.66 -15.14 1.46
C PRO A 24 -9.90 -14.73 0.20
N GLN A 25 -9.78 -15.65 -0.73
CA GLN A 25 -9.20 -15.38 -2.02
C GLN A 25 -10.30 -14.92 -2.98
N LEU A 26 -10.32 -13.64 -3.32
CA LEU A 26 -11.26 -13.03 -4.24
C LEU A 26 -10.70 -13.09 -5.66
N HIS A 27 -11.44 -13.63 -6.62
CA HIS A 27 -10.97 -13.79 -7.99
C HIS A 27 -10.65 -12.44 -8.63
N THR A 28 -11.58 -11.50 -8.59
CA THR A 28 -11.41 -10.19 -9.24
C THR A 28 -10.21 -9.44 -8.66
N PHE A 29 -10.11 -9.38 -7.35
CA PHE A 29 -9.01 -8.65 -6.72
C PHE A 29 -7.66 -9.37 -6.91
N HIS A 30 -7.55 -10.66 -6.57
CA HIS A 30 -6.25 -11.34 -6.55
C HIS A 30 -5.79 -11.81 -7.93
N THR A 31 -6.72 -12.22 -8.82
CA THR A 31 -6.36 -12.78 -10.13
C THR A 31 -6.34 -11.73 -11.24
N VAL A 32 -7.15 -10.67 -11.14
CA VAL A 32 -7.23 -9.63 -12.17
C VAL A 32 -6.48 -8.38 -11.75
N VAL A 33 -6.86 -7.75 -10.62
CA VAL A 33 -6.28 -6.47 -10.17
C VAL A 33 -4.83 -6.65 -9.70
N SER A 34 -4.54 -7.70 -8.95
CA SER A 34 -3.21 -7.95 -8.37
C SER A 34 -2.40 -9.00 -9.13
N SER A 35 -2.74 -9.29 -10.38
CA SER A 35 -2.05 -10.31 -11.20
C SER A 35 -0.56 -10.02 -11.41
N SER A 36 -0.16 -8.75 -11.46
CA SER A 36 1.23 -8.32 -11.63
C SER A 36 1.99 -8.26 -10.31
N GLN A 37 1.32 -7.97 -9.20
CA GLN A 37 1.94 -7.71 -7.90
C GLN A 37 1.76 -8.85 -6.88
N GLY A 38 0.81 -9.75 -7.13
CA GLY A 38 0.53 -10.87 -6.24
C GLY A 38 -0.26 -10.46 -4.98
N PHE A 39 0.02 -11.16 -3.87
CA PHE A 39 -0.69 -10.95 -2.61
C PHE A 39 -0.02 -9.88 -1.75
N THR A 40 -0.82 -8.98 -1.19
CA THR A 40 -0.36 -7.99 -0.19
C THR A 40 -0.34 -8.59 1.22
N ILE A 41 0.33 -7.92 2.17
CA ILE A 41 0.36 -8.31 3.59
C ILE A 41 -1.04 -8.37 4.21
N GLY A 42 -1.94 -7.48 3.78
CA GLY A 42 -3.29 -7.36 4.33
C GLY A 42 -4.31 -8.31 3.71
N THR A 43 -4.11 -8.73 2.46
CA THR A 43 -5.09 -9.50 1.69
C THR A 43 -4.68 -10.94 1.44
N SER A 44 -3.46 -11.33 1.81
CA SER A 44 -2.96 -12.70 1.63
C SER A 44 -3.74 -13.72 2.45
N PRO A 45 -4.01 -14.89 1.88
CA PRO A 45 -4.26 -16.08 2.66
C PRO A 45 -3.14 -16.33 3.66
N TRP A 46 -3.44 -17.01 4.76
CA TRP A 46 -2.43 -17.33 5.76
C TRP A 46 -1.58 -18.54 5.32
N ASP A 47 -0.45 -18.25 4.72
CA ASP A 47 0.54 -19.20 4.24
C ASP A 47 1.97 -18.80 4.67
N GLU A 48 2.96 -19.57 4.30
CA GLU A 48 4.35 -19.28 4.63
C GLU A 48 4.86 -18.00 3.96
N SER A 49 4.42 -17.73 2.75
CA SER A 49 4.75 -16.50 2.03
C SER A 49 4.18 -15.26 2.74
N CYS A 50 2.95 -15.34 3.25
CA CYS A 50 2.36 -14.27 4.07
C CYS A 50 3.15 -14.01 5.35
N LYS A 51 3.59 -15.08 6.04
CA LYS A 51 4.41 -14.97 7.26
C LYS A 51 5.74 -14.28 6.98
N GLN A 52 6.43 -14.66 5.89
CA GLN A 52 7.70 -14.06 5.50
C GLN A 52 7.56 -12.57 5.18
N ARG A 53 6.52 -12.18 4.41
CA ARG A 53 6.22 -10.77 4.13
C ARG A 53 5.95 -9.98 5.40
N ARG A 54 5.12 -10.51 6.31
CA ARG A 54 4.84 -9.87 7.60
C ARG A 54 6.07 -9.75 8.48
N LYS A 55 6.96 -10.74 8.46
CA LYS A 55 8.23 -10.69 9.19
C LYS A 55 9.13 -9.57 8.64
N ALA A 56 9.24 -9.44 7.33
CA ALA A 56 10.00 -8.36 6.69
C ALA A 56 9.43 -6.98 7.04
N ALA A 57 8.10 -6.81 6.92
CA ALA A 57 7.43 -5.56 7.29
C ALA A 57 7.58 -5.23 8.79
N ALA A 58 7.51 -6.23 9.68
CA ALA A 58 7.68 -6.03 11.11
C ALA A 58 9.09 -5.48 11.47
N THR A 59 10.11 -5.83 10.70
CA THR A 59 11.45 -5.27 10.87
C THR A 59 11.49 -3.79 10.50
N ALA A 60 10.84 -3.41 9.41
CA ALA A 60 10.77 -2.02 8.94
C ALA A 60 9.82 -1.14 9.78
N LEU A 61 8.84 -1.74 10.45
CA LEU A 61 7.79 -1.05 11.23
C LEU A 61 7.91 -1.31 12.74
N ASN A 62 9.06 -1.77 13.22
CA ASN A 62 9.27 -1.92 14.65
C ASN A 62 9.38 -0.53 15.34
N ARG A 63 9.26 -0.51 16.66
CA ARG A 63 9.23 0.73 17.44
C ARG A 63 10.45 1.65 17.21
N PRO A 64 11.70 1.17 17.16
CA PRO A 64 12.84 2.02 16.83
C PRO A 64 12.77 2.60 15.41
N ALA A 65 12.38 1.81 14.41
CA ALA A 65 12.23 2.29 13.04
C ALA A 65 11.14 3.36 12.94
N VAL A 66 9.98 3.14 13.55
CA VAL A 66 8.88 4.14 13.58
C VAL A 66 9.34 5.44 14.24
N GLN A 67 10.13 5.39 15.31
CA GLN A 67 10.66 6.61 15.92
C GLN A 67 11.59 7.39 14.98
N SER A 68 12.35 6.72 14.13
CA SER A 68 13.18 7.40 13.12
C SER A 68 12.35 8.09 12.02
N TYR A 69 11.10 7.69 11.83
CA TYR A 69 10.18 8.30 10.85
C TYR A 69 9.40 9.50 11.41
N MET A 70 9.41 9.72 12.73
CA MET A 70 8.65 10.80 13.37
C MET A 70 8.91 12.18 12.78
N PRO A 71 10.16 12.61 12.48
CA PRO A 71 10.40 13.92 11.87
C PRO A 71 9.70 14.10 10.51
N LEU A 72 9.57 13.02 9.74
CA LEU A 72 8.86 13.05 8.47
C LEU A 72 7.35 13.17 8.68
N ILE A 73 6.81 12.40 9.61
CA ILE A 73 5.38 12.42 9.97
C ILE A 73 5.02 13.82 10.48
N ASP A 74 5.84 14.41 11.33
CA ASP A 74 5.66 15.77 11.83
C ASP A 74 5.71 16.81 10.71
N LEU A 75 6.64 16.68 9.77
CA LEU A 75 6.73 17.55 8.61
C LEU A 75 5.43 17.52 7.80
N GLU A 76 4.95 16.33 7.41
CA GLU A 76 3.76 16.19 6.58
C GLU A 76 2.49 16.61 7.33
N SER A 77 2.38 16.35 8.62
CA SER A 77 1.25 16.81 9.42
C SER A 77 1.20 18.33 9.52
N ASN A 78 2.35 18.98 9.76
CA ASN A 78 2.44 20.44 9.80
C ASN A 78 2.09 21.08 8.44
N VAL A 79 2.55 20.49 7.33
CA VAL A 79 2.23 20.98 5.99
C VAL A 79 0.72 20.89 5.74
N SER A 80 0.12 19.73 6.03
CA SER A 80 -1.32 19.51 5.81
C SER A 80 -2.20 20.42 6.66
N ILE A 81 -1.84 20.65 7.93
CA ILE A 81 -2.57 21.56 8.82
C ILE A 81 -2.43 23.00 8.36
N LYS A 82 -1.22 23.44 7.95
CA LYS A 82 -1.01 24.80 7.43
C LYS A 82 -1.80 25.07 6.16
N GLU A 83 -1.83 24.11 5.22
CA GLU A 83 -2.64 24.24 4.00
C GLU A 83 -4.13 24.31 4.33
N LEU A 84 -4.61 23.43 5.21
CA LEU A 84 -6.01 23.44 5.64
C LEU A 84 -6.38 24.79 6.30
N LEU A 85 -5.53 25.31 7.17
CA LEU A 85 -5.75 26.59 7.85
C LEU A 85 -5.73 27.76 6.86
N TYR A 86 -4.80 27.75 5.90
CA TYR A 86 -4.70 28.78 4.87
C TYR A 86 -5.93 28.80 3.96
N ASP A 87 -6.30 27.63 3.44
CA ASP A 87 -7.43 27.50 2.50
C ASP A 87 -8.77 27.77 3.19
N SER A 88 -8.92 27.42 4.48
CA SER A 88 -10.11 27.72 5.27
C SER A 88 -10.17 29.19 5.75
N LYS A 89 -9.16 30.00 5.41
CA LYS A 89 -9.01 31.37 5.92
C LYS A 89 -9.11 31.44 7.45
N GLY A 90 -8.41 30.54 8.12
CA GLY A 90 -8.45 30.47 9.58
C GLY A 90 -9.74 29.88 10.17
N GLY A 91 -10.53 29.17 9.36
CA GLY A 91 -11.80 28.55 9.78
C GLY A 91 -13.04 29.35 9.40
N GLU A 92 -12.91 30.41 8.58
CA GLU A 92 -14.03 31.18 8.06
C GLU A 92 -14.77 30.49 6.90
N ILE A 93 -14.08 29.56 6.21
CA ILE A 93 -14.65 28.81 5.06
C ILE A 93 -14.72 27.34 5.41
N ASP A 94 -15.88 26.73 5.23
CA ASP A 94 -16.06 25.28 5.35
C ASP A 94 -15.35 24.56 4.22
N LEU A 95 -14.48 23.62 4.57
CA LEU A 95 -13.71 22.81 3.62
C LEU A 95 -13.89 21.32 3.91
N ASP A 96 -13.78 20.52 2.83
CA ASP A 96 -13.64 19.07 2.97
C ASP A 96 -12.18 18.72 3.27
N PRO A 97 -11.88 18.19 4.47
CA PRO A 97 -10.52 17.89 4.88
C PRO A 97 -9.91 16.66 4.20
N ARG A 98 -10.70 15.87 3.45
CA ARG A 98 -10.25 14.58 2.88
C ARG A 98 -9.02 14.71 2.00
N ALA A 99 -8.96 15.71 1.12
CA ALA A 99 -7.84 15.89 0.20
C ALA A 99 -6.51 16.16 0.93
N TYR A 100 -6.56 16.90 2.05
CA TYR A 100 -5.38 17.20 2.88
C TYR A 100 -4.87 15.95 3.59
N TRP A 101 -5.78 15.13 4.14
CA TRP A 101 -5.40 13.88 4.80
C TRP A 101 -4.94 12.81 3.80
N GLN A 102 -5.52 12.76 2.61
CA GLN A 102 -5.04 11.88 1.54
C GLN A 102 -3.62 12.25 1.12
N ARG A 103 -3.32 13.54 0.94
CA ARG A 103 -1.96 14.01 0.65
C ARG A 103 -1.00 13.68 1.78
N TYR A 104 -1.37 13.94 3.02
CA TYR A 104 -0.59 13.58 4.20
C TYR A 104 -0.24 12.08 4.22
N ALA A 105 -1.23 11.23 4.09
CA ALA A 105 -1.05 9.79 4.12
C ALA A 105 -0.19 9.29 2.95
N LEU A 106 -0.45 9.80 1.73
CA LEU A 106 0.29 9.39 0.55
C LEU A 106 1.75 9.86 0.61
N ASN A 107 2.02 11.12 0.94
CA ASN A 107 3.40 11.62 1.07
C ASN A 107 4.18 10.88 2.15
N THR A 108 3.57 10.63 3.31
CA THR A 108 4.17 9.81 4.36
C THR A 108 4.52 8.42 3.80
N SER A 109 3.59 7.75 3.14
CA SER A 109 3.80 6.43 2.55
C SER A 109 4.88 6.43 1.47
N LEU A 110 4.83 7.35 0.51
CA LEU A 110 5.81 7.44 -0.59
C LEU A 110 7.22 7.75 -0.09
N THR A 111 7.35 8.62 0.91
CA THR A 111 8.66 8.95 1.46
C THR A 111 9.23 7.77 2.26
N LEU A 112 8.42 7.08 3.06
CA LEU A 112 8.85 5.91 3.81
C LEU A 112 9.24 4.75 2.88
N ASN A 113 8.47 4.51 1.84
CA ASN A 113 8.69 3.36 0.96
C ASN A 113 9.73 3.64 -0.13
N TYR A 114 9.67 4.82 -0.76
CA TYR A 114 10.48 5.12 -1.95
C TYR A 114 11.47 6.28 -1.77
N GLY A 115 11.50 6.93 -0.61
CA GLY A 115 12.29 8.16 -0.43
C GLY A 115 11.85 9.28 -1.38
N TYR A 116 10.59 9.26 -1.82
CA TYR A 116 10.02 10.21 -2.76
C TYR A 116 8.88 10.99 -2.11
N ARG A 117 8.90 12.31 -2.26
CA ARG A 117 7.90 13.24 -1.75
C ARG A 117 7.27 13.99 -2.92
N ILE A 118 5.96 14.09 -2.93
CA ILE A 118 5.24 14.97 -3.86
C ILE A 118 5.30 16.39 -3.26
N ASP A 119 6.02 17.29 -3.93
CA ASP A 119 6.17 18.68 -3.50
C ASP A 119 4.99 19.58 -3.93
N GLY A 120 4.11 19.06 -4.79
CA GLY A 120 2.88 19.73 -5.22
C GLY A 120 1.86 19.90 -4.09
N ASN A 121 0.83 20.70 -4.37
CA ASN A 121 -0.32 20.87 -3.49
C ASN A 121 -1.30 19.67 -3.62
N LYS A 122 -2.49 19.75 -2.96
CA LYS A 122 -3.55 18.74 -3.05
C LYS A 122 -4.09 18.48 -4.47
N GLU A 123 -3.77 19.35 -5.44
CA GLU A 123 -4.19 19.28 -6.84
C GLU A 123 -3.10 18.65 -7.74
N ASP A 124 -1.99 18.17 -7.16
CA ASP A 124 -0.94 17.48 -7.91
C ASP A 124 -1.49 16.28 -8.68
N THR A 125 -1.11 16.17 -9.96
CA THR A 125 -1.66 15.16 -10.87
C THR A 125 -1.29 13.73 -10.47
N LEU A 126 -0.10 13.50 -9.94
CA LEU A 126 0.32 12.19 -9.46
C LEU A 126 -0.43 11.80 -8.19
N LEU A 127 -0.64 12.76 -7.28
CA LEU A 127 -1.45 12.57 -6.07
C LEU A 127 -2.87 12.15 -6.42
N GLN A 128 -3.50 12.87 -7.36
CA GLN A 128 -4.85 12.58 -7.80
C GLN A 128 -4.94 11.22 -8.50
N GLU A 129 -3.99 10.91 -9.39
CA GLU A 129 -3.93 9.63 -10.08
C GLU A 129 -3.83 8.45 -9.12
N ILE A 130 -2.88 8.51 -8.17
CA ILE A 130 -2.72 7.43 -7.17
C ILE A 130 -3.99 7.33 -6.30
N THR A 131 -4.55 8.44 -5.85
CA THR A 131 -5.75 8.43 -5.01
C THR A 131 -6.96 7.84 -5.74
N ASP A 132 -7.14 8.16 -7.02
CA ASP A 132 -8.22 7.64 -7.84
C ASP A 132 -8.06 6.14 -8.10
N VAL A 133 -6.86 5.71 -8.48
CA VAL A 133 -6.56 4.30 -8.71
C VAL A 133 -6.74 3.48 -7.44
N GLU A 134 -6.22 3.92 -6.29
CA GLU A 134 -6.37 3.18 -5.03
C GLU A 134 -7.82 3.12 -4.56
N ARG A 135 -8.63 4.15 -4.82
CA ARG A 135 -10.07 4.12 -4.58
C ARG A 135 -10.75 3.07 -5.46
N GLY A 136 -10.43 3.05 -6.75
CA GLY A 136 -10.95 2.04 -7.69
C GLY A 136 -10.54 0.62 -7.29
N VAL A 137 -9.27 0.40 -7.00
CA VAL A 137 -8.74 -0.89 -6.52
C VAL A 137 -9.43 -1.34 -5.23
N SER A 138 -9.70 -0.42 -4.29
CA SER A 138 -10.39 -0.74 -3.04
C SER A 138 -11.82 -1.25 -3.26
N ASN A 139 -12.51 -0.79 -4.29
CA ASN A 139 -13.85 -1.28 -4.64
C ASN A 139 -13.84 -2.77 -5.02
N PHE A 140 -12.76 -3.26 -5.64
CA PHE A 140 -12.61 -4.68 -5.98
C PHE A 140 -12.25 -5.57 -4.79
N ARG A 141 -11.90 -5.00 -3.63
CA ARG A 141 -11.76 -5.73 -2.36
C ARG A 141 -13.10 -5.95 -1.65
N SER A 142 -14.15 -5.29 -2.10
CA SER A 142 -15.48 -5.42 -1.51
C SER A 142 -16.07 -6.80 -1.80
N THR A 143 -16.49 -7.49 -0.75
CA THR A 143 -17.14 -8.80 -0.85
C THR A 143 -18.58 -8.74 -1.40
N SER A 144 -19.16 -7.54 -1.51
CA SER A 144 -20.54 -7.36 -1.95
C SER A 144 -20.69 -6.87 -3.39
N ASN A 145 -19.62 -6.34 -4.00
CA ASN A 145 -19.72 -5.65 -5.28
C ASN A 145 -19.34 -6.51 -6.49
N ASN A 146 -18.61 -7.60 -6.28
CA ASN A 146 -18.04 -8.40 -7.35
C ASN A 146 -18.66 -9.80 -7.41
N TRP A 147 -19.78 -9.95 -8.08
CA TRP A 147 -20.47 -11.24 -8.24
C TRP A 147 -19.62 -12.32 -8.92
N GLN A 148 -18.64 -11.94 -9.74
CA GLN A 148 -17.68 -12.87 -10.37
C GLN A 148 -16.82 -13.63 -9.34
N ASP A 149 -16.68 -13.12 -8.14
CA ASP A 149 -15.97 -13.80 -7.06
C ASP A 149 -16.75 -15.03 -6.56
N TYR A 150 -18.08 -14.99 -6.63
CA TYR A 150 -18.97 -16.02 -6.11
C TYR A 150 -19.59 -16.91 -7.20
N VAL A 151 -19.79 -16.36 -8.40
CA VAL A 151 -20.43 -17.06 -9.52
C VAL A 151 -19.44 -17.20 -10.68
N PRO A 152 -18.73 -18.35 -10.80
CA PRO A 152 -17.68 -18.53 -11.79
C PRO A 152 -18.11 -18.28 -13.25
N LEU A 153 -19.37 -18.57 -13.58
CA LEU A 153 -19.90 -18.34 -14.92
C LEU A 153 -19.86 -16.85 -15.34
N LEU A 154 -20.00 -15.92 -14.38
CA LEU A 154 -19.94 -14.48 -14.64
C LEU A 154 -18.52 -13.99 -14.99
N ARG A 155 -17.49 -14.80 -14.76
CA ARG A 155 -16.09 -14.50 -15.15
C ARG A 155 -15.91 -14.50 -16.67
N LEU A 156 -16.85 -15.10 -17.41
CA LEU A 156 -16.88 -15.06 -18.88
C LEU A 156 -17.35 -13.71 -19.43
N LEU A 157 -17.94 -12.84 -18.59
CA LEU A 157 -18.40 -11.51 -18.98
C LEU A 157 -17.22 -10.51 -18.93
N PRO A 158 -16.85 -9.86 -20.07
CA PRO A 158 -15.63 -9.07 -20.16
C PRO A 158 -15.68 -7.72 -19.46
N SER A 159 -16.86 -7.14 -19.20
CA SER A 159 -17.01 -5.74 -18.79
C SER A 159 -16.31 -5.39 -17.45
N GLN A 160 -16.59 -6.13 -16.40
CA GLN A 160 -15.97 -5.88 -15.07
C GLN A 160 -14.47 -6.21 -15.04
N SER A 161 -14.06 -7.23 -15.80
CA SER A 161 -12.64 -7.58 -15.94
C SER A 161 -11.84 -6.50 -16.65
N ASN A 162 -12.45 -5.76 -17.59
CA ASN A 162 -11.78 -4.68 -18.30
C ASN A 162 -11.53 -3.46 -17.40
N GLU A 163 -12.49 -3.09 -16.56
CA GLU A 163 -12.32 -2.02 -15.59
C GLU A 163 -11.23 -2.37 -14.56
N ALA A 164 -11.28 -3.57 -14.02
CA ALA A 164 -10.26 -4.06 -13.07
C ALA A 164 -8.84 -4.06 -13.68
N ARG A 165 -8.70 -4.43 -14.96
CA ARG A 165 -7.43 -4.37 -15.70
C ARG A 165 -6.98 -2.93 -15.91
N SER A 166 -7.88 -2.02 -16.25
CA SER A 166 -7.54 -0.61 -16.42
C SER A 166 -6.92 -0.01 -15.14
N PHE A 167 -7.52 -0.26 -13.97
CA PHE A 167 -6.94 0.20 -12.69
C PHE A 167 -5.60 -0.47 -12.39
N ARG A 168 -5.45 -1.76 -12.67
CA ARG A 168 -4.14 -2.44 -12.56
C ARG A 168 -3.08 -1.78 -13.42
N ASP A 169 -3.37 -1.57 -14.70
CA ASP A 169 -2.40 -1.05 -15.66
C ASP A 169 -1.99 0.38 -15.29
N ARG A 170 -2.93 1.22 -14.85
CA ARG A 170 -2.64 2.57 -14.32
C ARG A 170 -1.77 2.49 -13.05
N ARG A 171 -2.06 1.57 -12.12
CA ARG A 171 -1.25 1.36 -10.93
C ARG A 171 0.18 0.94 -11.29
N ASP A 172 0.33 -0.02 -12.17
CA ASP A 172 1.64 -0.52 -12.58
C ASP A 172 2.51 0.60 -13.18
N VAL A 173 1.93 1.52 -13.96
CA VAL A 173 2.65 2.67 -14.53
C VAL A 173 3.28 3.55 -13.45
N TYR A 174 2.52 3.99 -12.45
CA TYR A 174 3.11 4.87 -11.42
C TYR A 174 4.03 4.11 -10.46
N MET A 175 3.76 2.83 -10.17
CA MET A 175 4.64 2.00 -9.34
C MET A 175 5.99 1.76 -10.03
N ASP A 176 6.01 1.42 -11.30
CA ASP A 176 7.23 1.28 -12.10
C ASP A 176 8.03 2.58 -12.15
N ARG A 177 7.35 3.73 -12.33
CA ARG A 177 7.99 5.04 -12.29
C ARG A 177 8.68 5.31 -10.95
N LEU A 178 7.98 5.02 -9.82
CA LEU A 178 8.53 5.22 -8.47
C LEU A 178 9.74 4.31 -8.22
N LEU A 179 9.64 3.03 -8.59
CA LEU A 179 10.70 2.05 -8.41
C LEU A 179 11.92 2.35 -9.30
N LYS A 180 11.69 2.72 -10.56
CA LYS A 180 12.76 3.13 -11.49
C LYS A 180 13.49 4.36 -10.97
N GLY A 181 12.76 5.40 -10.54
CA GLY A 181 13.35 6.59 -9.96
C GLY A 181 14.13 6.33 -8.67
N LEU A 182 13.69 5.38 -7.85
CA LEU A 182 14.45 4.95 -6.67
C LEU A 182 15.76 4.26 -7.07
N ARG A 183 15.74 3.33 -8.02
CA ARG A 183 16.94 2.64 -8.52
C ARG A 183 17.96 3.62 -9.12
N GLU A 184 17.50 4.61 -9.88
CA GLU A 184 18.37 5.67 -10.44
C GLU A 184 19.01 6.49 -9.32
N ARG A 185 18.28 6.86 -8.27
CA ARG A 185 18.84 7.57 -7.12
C ARG A 185 19.85 6.73 -6.34
N ILE A 186 19.59 5.43 -6.17
CA ILE A 186 20.55 4.50 -5.53
C ILE A 186 21.84 4.42 -6.36
N ALA A 187 21.72 4.24 -7.69
CA ALA A 187 22.89 4.17 -8.58
C ALA A 187 23.74 5.44 -8.55
N ASN A 188 23.10 6.60 -8.39
CA ASN A 188 23.76 7.91 -8.32
C ASN A 188 24.21 8.30 -6.89
N GLY A 189 23.94 7.48 -5.87
CA GLY A 189 24.26 7.78 -4.47
C GLY A 189 23.49 8.98 -3.88
N THR A 190 22.32 9.32 -4.46
CA THR A 190 21.47 10.45 -4.04
C THR A 190 20.17 10.01 -3.40
N ASP A 191 20.02 8.73 -3.12
CA ASP A 191 18.83 8.19 -2.49
C ASP A 191 18.72 8.56 -1.01
N LYS A 192 17.48 8.77 -0.56
CA LYS A 192 17.17 8.94 0.86
C LYS A 192 16.89 7.57 1.47
N PRO A 193 17.25 7.33 2.74
CA PRO A 193 16.90 6.11 3.44
C PRO A 193 15.40 5.84 3.36
N CYS A 194 15.03 4.66 2.84
CA CYS A 194 13.65 4.24 2.69
C CYS A 194 13.55 2.71 2.72
N ILE A 195 12.36 2.18 3.00
CA ILE A 195 12.14 0.74 3.20
C ILE A 195 12.55 -0.06 1.95
N THR A 196 12.03 0.30 0.78
CA THR A 196 12.34 -0.39 -0.49
C THR A 196 13.81 -0.23 -0.87
N GLY A 197 14.39 0.95 -0.63
CA GLY A 197 15.81 1.19 -0.90
C GLY A 197 16.73 0.30 -0.06
N ASN A 198 16.43 0.14 1.22
CA ASN A 198 17.19 -0.76 2.10
C ASN A 198 17.10 -2.22 1.62
N ILE A 199 15.91 -2.67 1.22
CA ILE A 199 15.70 -4.03 0.71
C ILE A 199 16.45 -4.26 -0.60
N LEU A 200 16.44 -3.28 -1.51
CA LEU A 200 17.18 -3.36 -2.77
C LEU A 200 18.69 -3.50 -2.51
N LYS A 201 19.25 -2.65 -1.65
CA LYS A 201 20.67 -2.69 -1.28
C LYS A 201 21.05 -4.00 -0.57
N ASP A 202 20.23 -4.50 0.35
CA ASP A 202 20.45 -5.77 1.03
C ASP A 202 20.38 -6.96 0.04
N SER A 203 19.48 -6.90 -0.93
CA SER A 203 19.36 -7.94 -1.97
C SER A 203 20.55 -7.95 -2.91
N GLU A 204 21.05 -6.80 -3.33
CA GLU A 204 22.25 -6.66 -4.14
C GLU A 204 23.51 -7.12 -3.39
N ALA A 205 23.63 -6.77 -2.11
CA ALA A 205 24.72 -7.25 -1.26
C ALA A 205 24.74 -8.78 -1.15
N LYS A 206 23.58 -9.41 -0.94
CA LYS A 206 23.45 -10.87 -0.88
C LYS A 206 23.70 -11.58 -2.21
N LEU A 207 23.33 -10.97 -3.33
CA LEU A 207 23.66 -11.47 -4.66
C LEU A 207 25.17 -11.44 -4.91
N ASN A 208 25.83 -10.38 -4.49
CA ASN A 208 27.30 -10.26 -4.58
C ASN A 208 28.04 -11.25 -3.67
N GLU A 209 27.42 -11.68 -2.56
CA GLU A 209 27.93 -12.73 -1.67
C GLU A 209 27.63 -14.17 -2.14
N GLY A 210 26.98 -14.35 -3.30
CA GLY A 210 26.66 -15.67 -3.88
C GLY A 210 25.42 -16.34 -3.27
N ASN A 211 24.63 -15.64 -2.46
CA ASN A 211 23.38 -16.14 -1.90
C ASN A 211 22.18 -15.81 -2.82
N LEU A 212 21.79 -16.77 -3.64
CA LEU A 212 20.64 -16.68 -4.54
C LEU A 212 19.32 -16.64 -3.76
N TYR A 213 18.67 -15.48 -3.67
CA TYR A 213 17.24 -15.38 -3.34
C TYR A 213 16.45 -15.09 -4.63
N PRO A 214 15.32 -15.80 -4.87
CA PRO A 214 14.54 -15.61 -6.08
C PRO A 214 13.83 -14.25 -6.10
N HIS A 215 13.75 -13.66 -7.29
CA HIS A 215 13.17 -12.35 -7.62
C HIS A 215 11.72 -12.09 -7.20
N SER A 216 11.01 -13.08 -6.65
CA SER A 216 9.58 -13.00 -6.32
C SER A 216 9.23 -12.20 -5.04
N SER A 217 10.22 -11.81 -4.24
CA SER A 217 9.96 -11.12 -2.96
C SER A 217 9.96 -9.59 -3.06
N LEU A 218 10.45 -9.01 -4.15
CA LEU A 218 10.56 -7.56 -4.31
C LEU A 218 9.24 -6.87 -4.65
N ASN A 219 8.38 -7.52 -5.44
CA ASN A 219 7.10 -6.94 -5.86
C ASN A 219 6.04 -6.90 -4.74
N THR A 220 6.28 -7.57 -3.61
CA THR A 220 5.29 -7.72 -2.53
C THR A 220 5.46 -6.72 -1.39
N LEU A 221 6.54 -5.95 -1.36
CA LEU A 221 6.79 -4.94 -0.32
C LEU A 221 6.39 -3.52 -0.74
N THR A 222 6.05 -3.33 -2.01
CA THR A 222 5.58 -2.05 -2.54
C THR A 222 4.14 -1.72 -2.17
N ASP A 223 3.41 -2.67 -1.60
CA ASP A 223 2.00 -2.55 -1.18
C ASP A 223 1.82 -2.37 0.36
N ILE A 224 2.80 -1.80 1.07
CA ILE A 224 2.67 -1.47 2.50
C ILE A 224 1.96 -0.14 2.71
#